data_b1b81bd3edea2090af6ff0aa2b3c5b2c
#
_entry.id   b1b81bd3edea2090af6ff0aa2b3c5b2c
#
_cell.length_a   1.000
_cell.length_b   1.000
_cell.length_c   1.000
_cell.angle_alpha   90.00
_cell.angle_beta   90.00
_cell.angle_gamma   90.00
#
_symmetry.space_group_name_H-M   'P 1'
#
loop_
_entity.id
_entity.type
_entity.pdbx_description
1 polymer ?
#
loop_
_entity_poly.entity_id
_entity_poly.type
_entity_poly.pdbx_seq_one_letter_code
_entity_poly.pdbx_strand_id
1 'polypeptide(L)'
;MTTLVLGGTGFIGKRAVPRLVQRGEKVVVMDINPGAADFSEFGDQVEVMRGDIMQFQDVVTAIMHAKPDRIMNLAYLLGSGDDTPHFTMKLNILGMDNCFEAARISGVNRVTYASSIAVSGQQSNFGDRAINEDDPMHGTSQYAMHKRFNEFQAQQFNQVYGMSITGIRPANVTGPDKVRGSTDHVQCVTLPAAGQPVSFPKAGLMRLPVHVDDIAEAFVRVTMVEKSSYPIYNSGGYPISMGNLAEIVKKFLPDAQINFDSQGGKEDSGNYLADNSRLMGEFELEYPPIEQRILQIINDVRRDEGLPLVS
;
A
#
# COMPACT_ATOMS: atom_id res chain seq x y z
N MET A 1 13.52 -14.72 13.45
CA MET A 1 14.10 -14.46 12.12
C MET A 1 14.27 -12.96 11.96
N THR A 2 14.98 -12.49 10.95
CA THR A 2 15.20 -11.05 10.71
C THR A 2 14.54 -10.64 9.39
N THR A 3 13.73 -9.59 9.43
CA THR A 3 13.11 -8.98 8.25
C THR A 3 13.72 -7.61 7.99
N LEU A 4 14.24 -7.37 6.78
CA LEU A 4 14.64 -6.04 6.31
C LEU A 4 13.43 -5.37 5.64
N VAL A 5 13.05 -4.17 6.12
CA VAL A 5 11.94 -3.40 5.55
C VAL A 5 12.50 -2.14 4.88
N LEU A 6 12.45 -2.09 3.55
CA LEU A 6 12.82 -0.92 2.77
C LEU A 6 11.60 0.01 2.66
N GLY A 7 11.74 1.27 3.06
CA GLY A 7 10.60 2.20 3.16
C GLY A 7 9.73 1.98 4.40
N GLY A 8 10.33 1.48 5.48
CA GLY A 8 9.60 1.06 6.68
C GLY A 8 9.04 2.20 7.52
N THR A 9 9.51 3.44 7.36
CA THR A 9 8.95 4.62 8.03
C THR A 9 7.78 5.24 7.25
N GLY A 10 7.49 4.72 6.05
CA GLY A 10 6.39 5.16 5.20
C GLY A 10 5.00 4.73 5.68
N PHE A 11 3.97 5.16 4.95
CA PHE A 11 2.55 4.98 5.30
C PHE A 11 2.13 3.54 5.63
N ILE A 12 2.54 2.55 4.82
CA ILE A 12 2.29 1.12 5.09
C ILE A 12 3.33 0.58 6.07
N GLY A 13 4.61 0.97 5.89
CA GLY A 13 5.73 0.43 6.65
C GLY A 13 5.61 0.61 8.16
N LYS A 14 5.23 1.81 8.60
CA LYS A 14 5.05 2.10 10.03
C LYS A 14 3.95 1.29 10.71
N ARG A 15 3.10 0.61 9.94
CA ARG A 15 2.09 -0.33 10.43
C ARG A 15 2.52 -1.79 10.28
N ALA A 16 3.35 -2.09 9.28
CA ALA A 16 3.89 -3.44 9.07
C ALA A 16 4.98 -3.78 10.09
N VAL A 17 5.87 -2.83 10.42
CA VAL A 17 6.97 -3.04 11.37
C VAL A 17 6.49 -3.54 12.74
N PRO A 18 5.52 -2.88 13.43
CA PRO A 18 4.99 -3.38 14.70
C PRO A 18 4.39 -4.80 14.59
N ARG A 19 3.73 -5.10 13.47
CA ARG A 19 3.13 -6.42 13.23
C ARG A 19 4.16 -7.53 13.04
N LEU A 20 5.29 -7.22 12.43
CA LEU A 20 6.43 -8.16 12.33
C LEU A 20 7.02 -8.43 13.73
N VAL A 21 7.23 -7.38 14.53
CA VAL A 21 7.74 -7.52 15.91
C VAL A 21 6.80 -8.35 16.76
N GLN A 22 5.49 -8.11 16.69
CA GLN A 22 4.48 -8.89 17.42
C GLN A 22 4.50 -10.39 17.07
N ARG A 23 5.05 -10.75 15.91
CA ARG A 23 5.25 -12.13 15.43
C ARG A 23 6.63 -12.69 15.75
N GLY A 24 7.41 -11.97 16.54
CA GLY A 24 8.74 -12.40 17.00
C GLY A 24 9.86 -12.16 15.99
N GLU A 25 9.65 -11.32 14.97
CA GLU A 25 10.70 -10.91 14.05
C GLU A 25 11.60 -9.83 14.69
N LYS A 26 12.91 -9.92 14.45
CA LYS A 26 13.78 -8.75 14.52
C LYS A 26 13.63 -7.98 13.21
N VAL A 27 13.45 -6.67 13.29
CA VAL A 27 13.23 -5.84 12.11
C VAL A 27 14.35 -4.81 11.95
N VAL A 28 14.93 -4.76 10.76
CA VAL A 28 15.79 -3.65 10.36
C VAL A 28 15.05 -2.83 9.32
N VAL A 29 14.89 -1.55 9.55
CA VAL A 29 14.26 -0.60 8.64
C VAL A 29 15.34 0.20 7.94
N MET A 30 15.30 0.24 6.60
CA MET A 30 16.06 1.20 5.81
C MET A 30 15.10 2.20 5.16
N ASP A 31 15.32 3.48 5.42
CA ASP A 31 14.52 4.55 4.83
C ASP A 31 15.39 5.78 4.55
N ILE A 32 14.99 6.59 3.57
CA ILE A 32 15.66 7.86 3.28
C ILE A 32 15.37 8.90 4.36
N ASN A 33 14.24 8.78 5.04
CA ASN A 33 13.82 9.61 6.16
C ASN A 33 13.55 8.78 7.42
N PRO A 34 14.60 8.32 8.13
CA PRO A 34 14.44 7.43 9.28
C PRO A 34 13.62 8.02 10.43
N GLY A 35 13.54 9.36 10.52
CA GLY A 35 12.75 10.05 11.56
C GLY A 35 11.26 10.21 11.24
N ALA A 36 10.75 9.66 10.10
CA ALA A 36 9.34 9.78 9.75
C ALA A 36 8.40 8.84 10.55
N ALA A 37 8.96 7.88 11.29
CA ALA A 37 8.22 7.04 12.24
C ALA A 37 9.09 6.80 13.49
N ASP A 38 8.42 6.69 14.63
CA ASP A 38 9.06 6.35 15.90
C ASP A 38 8.79 4.86 16.22
N PHE A 39 9.86 4.11 16.42
CA PHE A 39 9.84 2.70 16.81
C PHE A 39 10.56 2.46 18.13
N SER A 40 10.83 3.51 18.91
CA SER A 40 11.59 3.44 20.17
C SER A 40 10.95 2.51 21.21
N GLU A 41 9.64 2.35 21.18
CA GLU A 41 8.90 1.44 22.05
C GLU A 41 9.30 -0.04 21.88
N PHE A 42 9.87 -0.42 20.72
CA PHE A 42 10.30 -1.79 20.44
C PHE A 42 11.74 -2.10 20.83
N GLY A 43 12.49 -1.10 21.33
CA GLY A 43 13.86 -1.27 21.77
C GLY A 43 14.74 -1.96 20.72
N ASP A 44 15.52 -2.97 21.13
CA ASP A 44 16.44 -3.70 20.26
C ASP A 44 15.78 -4.59 19.19
N GLN A 45 14.47 -4.70 19.20
CA GLN A 45 13.73 -5.49 18.20
C GLN A 45 13.60 -4.75 16.88
N VAL A 46 13.68 -3.41 16.87
CA VAL A 46 13.63 -2.59 15.66
C VAL A 46 14.85 -1.69 15.60
N GLU A 47 15.61 -1.83 14.55
CA GLU A 47 16.72 -0.93 14.23
C GLU A 47 16.37 -0.11 12.99
N VAL A 48 16.61 1.20 13.02
CA VAL A 48 16.32 2.08 11.89
C VAL A 48 17.63 2.67 11.37
N MET A 49 17.87 2.52 10.08
CA MET A 49 19.04 3.07 9.40
C MET A 49 18.64 3.95 8.22
N ARG A 50 19.46 4.94 7.92
CA ARG A 50 19.29 5.78 6.74
C ARG A 50 19.88 5.08 5.52
N GLY A 51 19.14 5.08 4.39
CA GLY A 51 19.64 4.63 3.10
C GLY A 51 18.69 5.03 1.98
N ASP A 52 19.24 5.16 0.78
CA ASP A 52 18.50 5.48 -0.43
C ASP A 52 18.42 4.24 -1.34
N ILE A 53 17.22 3.77 -1.62
CA ILE A 53 17.01 2.60 -2.50
C ILE A 53 17.57 2.83 -3.92
N MET A 54 17.71 4.08 -4.36
CA MET A 54 18.35 4.41 -5.63
C MET A 54 19.85 4.14 -5.64
N GLN A 55 20.47 3.97 -4.47
CA GLN A 55 21.89 3.66 -4.31
C GLN A 55 22.05 2.16 -4.03
N PHE A 56 22.59 1.42 -4.99
CA PHE A 56 22.80 -0.02 -4.84
C PHE A 56 23.63 -0.37 -3.59
N GLN A 57 24.66 0.42 -3.29
CA GLN A 57 25.53 0.23 -2.13
C GLN A 57 24.77 0.36 -0.80
N ASP A 58 23.78 1.26 -0.72
CA ASP A 58 22.99 1.43 0.51
C ASP A 58 22.15 0.18 0.77
N VAL A 59 21.53 -0.37 -0.29
CA VAL A 59 20.73 -1.60 -0.19
C VAL A 59 21.60 -2.80 0.20
N VAL A 60 22.76 -2.96 -0.45
CA VAL A 60 23.73 -4.02 -0.09
C VAL A 60 24.22 -3.86 1.35
N THR A 61 24.54 -2.64 1.77
CA THR A 61 24.99 -2.35 3.14
C THR A 61 23.91 -2.72 4.15
N ALA A 62 22.66 -2.37 3.88
CA ALA A 62 21.52 -2.74 4.73
C ALA A 62 21.35 -4.26 4.84
N ILE A 63 21.46 -4.99 3.73
CA ILE A 63 21.38 -6.46 3.73
C ILE A 63 22.56 -7.09 4.51
N MET A 64 23.79 -6.63 4.27
CA MET A 64 24.96 -7.14 4.98
C MET A 64 24.91 -6.87 6.49
N HIS A 65 24.39 -5.72 6.88
CA HIS A 65 24.20 -5.33 8.28
C HIS A 65 23.10 -6.16 8.93
N ALA A 66 21.90 -6.20 8.33
CA ALA A 66 20.74 -6.88 8.87
C ALA A 66 20.86 -8.42 8.82
N LYS A 67 21.56 -8.96 7.83
CA LYS A 67 21.58 -10.40 7.47
C LYS A 67 20.17 -11.00 7.49
N PRO A 68 19.26 -10.43 6.70
CA PRO A 68 17.85 -10.77 6.81
C PRO A 68 17.53 -12.13 6.18
N ASP A 69 16.57 -12.82 6.75
CA ASP A 69 15.98 -14.02 6.15
C ASP A 69 15.06 -13.65 4.97
N ARG A 70 14.51 -12.42 5.01
CA ARG A 70 13.53 -11.92 4.02
C ARG A 70 13.54 -10.40 3.92
N ILE A 71 13.08 -9.88 2.79
CA ILE A 71 12.97 -8.44 2.54
C ILE A 71 11.53 -8.08 2.22
N MET A 72 11.02 -6.99 2.82
CA MET A 72 9.78 -6.32 2.46
C MET A 72 10.12 -4.96 1.84
N ASN A 73 9.86 -4.78 0.54
CA ASN A 73 10.13 -3.52 -0.15
C ASN A 73 8.85 -2.70 -0.34
N LEU A 74 8.71 -1.67 0.45
CA LEU A 74 7.63 -0.67 0.40
C LEU A 74 8.12 0.70 -0.08
N ALA A 75 9.44 0.84 -0.36
CA ALA A 75 10.04 2.07 -0.85
C ALA A 75 9.60 2.35 -2.29
N TYR A 76 8.76 3.34 -2.46
CA TYR A 76 8.20 3.71 -3.76
C TYR A 76 7.65 5.14 -3.74
N LEU A 77 7.74 5.85 -4.87
CA LEU A 77 7.11 7.15 -5.04
C LEU A 77 5.82 7.01 -5.85
N LEU A 78 4.71 7.34 -5.20
CA LEU A 78 3.44 7.59 -5.88
C LEU A 78 3.59 8.93 -6.60
N GLY A 79 3.83 8.93 -7.91
CA GLY A 79 4.05 10.15 -8.67
C GLY A 79 2.95 11.18 -8.42
N SER A 80 3.33 12.39 -8.04
CA SER A 80 2.52 13.59 -8.13
C SER A 80 2.91 14.35 -9.40
N GLY A 81 2.06 15.24 -9.91
CA GLY A 81 2.34 16.01 -11.12
C GLY A 81 3.64 16.84 -11.08
N ASP A 82 4.24 17.01 -9.90
CA ASP A 82 5.48 17.76 -9.68
C ASP A 82 6.74 16.88 -9.79
N ASP A 83 6.60 15.55 -9.79
CA ASP A 83 7.74 14.64 -9.87
C ASP A 83 8.20 14.46 -11.33
N THR A 84 9.47 14.71 -11.60
CA THR A 84 9.99 14.52 -12.94
C THR A 84 9.96 13.03 -13.35
N PRO A 85 9.64 12.71 -14.61
CA PRO A 85 9.68 11.34 -15.12
C PRO A 85 11.03 10.64 -14.89
N HIS A 86 12.12 11.37 -15.00
CA HIS A 86 13.46 10.84 -14.74
C HIS A 86 13.67 10.42 -13.29
N PHE A 87 13.24 11.24 -12.34
CA PHE A 87 13.38 10.95 -10.91
C PHE A 87 12.52 9.75 -10.50
N THR A 88 11.25 9.74 -10.94
CA THR A 88 10.35 8.62 -10.64
C THR A 88 10.82 7.31 -11.26
N MET A 89 11.43 7.33 -12.46
CA MET A 89 12.03 6.15 -13.06
C MET A 89 13.22 5.63 -12.24
N LYS A 90 14.12 6.51 -11.82
CA LYS A 90 15.27 6.11 -10.97
C LYS A 90 14.81 5.47 -9.67
N LEU A 91 13.85 6.08 -8.98
CA LEU A 91 13.37 5.54 -7.71
C LEU A 91 12.56 4.26 -7.91
N ASN A 92 11.59 4.29 -8.84
CA ASN A 92 10.59 3.25 -8.97
C ASN A 92 11.05 2.03 -9.78
N ILE A 93 11.95 2.22 -10.73
CA ILE A 93 12.49 1.14 -11.56
C ILE A 93 13.86 0.72 -11.04
N LEU A 94 14.84 1.63 -11.03
CA LEU A 94 16.19 1.30 -10.60
C LEU A 94 16.22 0.93 -9.11
N GLY A 95 15.49 1.65 -8.25
CA GLY A 95 15.43 1.31 -6.82
C GLY A 95 14.83 -0.08 -6.58
N MET A 96 13.80 -0.49 -7.35
CA MET A 96 13.25 -1.84 -7.25
C MET A 96 14.25 -2.89 -7.75
N ASP A 97 14.93 -2.63 -8.87
CA ASP A 97 15.99 -3.48 -9.40
C ASP A 97 17.13 -3.64 -8.40
N ASN A 98 17.58 -2.55 -7.79
CA ASN A 98 18.60 -2.58 -6.74
C ASN A 98 18.20 -3.53 -5.59
N CYS A 99 16.93 -3.53 -5.19
CA CYS A 99 16.44 -4.45 -4.16
C CYS A 99 16.53 -5.91 -4.60
N PHE A 100 16.04 -6.23 -5.80
CA PHE A 100 16.03 -7.60 -6.30
C PHE A 100 17.45 -8.14 -6.53
N GLU A 101 18.32 -7.34 -7.15
CA GLU A 101 19.70 -7.74 -7.42
C GLU A 101 20.53 -7.84 -6.15
N ALA A 102 20.40 -6.88 -5.23
CA ALA A 102 21.09 -6.95 -3.94
C ALA A 102 20.65 -8.18 -3.12
N ALA A 103 19.35 -8.50 -3.12
CA ALA A 103 18.83 -9.72 -2.48
C ALA A 103 19.48 -10.96 -3.11
N ARG A 104 19.47 -11.05 -4.46
CA ARG A 104 20.02 -12.17 -5.22
C ARG A 104 21.49 -12.43 -4.89
N ILE A 105 22.35 -11.41 -5.02
CA ILE A 105 23.80 -11.57 -4.80
C ILE A 105 24.16 -11.83 -3.34
N SER A 106 23.30 -11.42 -2.41
CA SER A 106 23.47 -11.65 -0.97
C SER A 106 22.83 -12.96 -0.49
N GLY A 107 22.21 -13.74 -1.37
CA GLY A 107 21.57 -15.01 -1.04
C GLY A 107 20.24 -14.89 -0.28
N VAL A 108 19.62 -13.71 -0.25
CA VAL A 108 18.29 -13.51 0.34
C VAL A 108 17.23 -13.87 -0.69
N ASN A 109 16.64 -15.05 -0.53
CA ASN A 109 15.75 -15.61 -1.55
C ASN A 109 14.32 -15.06 -1.49
N ARG A 110 13.83 -14.63 -0.31
CA ARG A 110 12.47 -14.17 -0.11
C ARG A 110 12.37 -12.65 -0.17
N VAL A 111 11.61 -12.12 -1.15
CA VAL A 111 11.32 -10.69 -1.27
C VAL A 111 9.83 -10.49 -1.50
N THR A 112 9.20 -9.59 -0.74
CA THR A 112 7.84 -9.11 -0.98
C THR A 112 7.89 -7.63 -1.35
N TYR A 113 7.11 -7.21 -2.34
CA TYR A 113 7.13 -5.82 -2.79
C TYR A 113 5.72 -5.28 -3.09
N ALA A 114 5.58 -3.95 -3.03
CA ALA A 114 4.34 -3.28 -3.39
C ALA A 114 4.27 -3.06 -4.91
N SER A 115 3.31 -3.74 -5.58
CA SER A 115 2.79 -3.38 -6.90
C SER A 115 1.61 -2.41 -6.75
N SER A 116 0.64 -2.44 -7.66
CA SER A 116 -0.57 -1.60 -7.58
C SER A 116 -1.67 -2.13 -8.49
N ILE A 117 -2.92 -1.98 -8.08
CA ILE A 117 -4.09 -2.23 -8.93
C ILE A 117 -4.11 -1.35 -10.20
N ALA A 118 -3.37 -0.22 -10.19
CA ALA A 118 -3.26 0.67 -11.35
C ALA A 118 -2.72 -0.01 -12.62
N VAL A 119 -2.03 -1.16 -12.49
CA VAL A 119 -1.56 -1.96 -13.65
C VAL A 119 -2.73 -2.41 -14.53
N SER A 120 -3.89 -2.66 -13.94
CA SER A 120 -5.09 -3.12 -14.66
C SER A 120 -5.75 -2.02 -15.49
N GLY A 121 -5.56 -0.74 -15.14
CA GLY A 121 -6.19 0.40 -15.84
C GLY A 121 -7.62 0.66 -15.40
N GLN A 122 -8.48 1.08 -16.34
CA GLN A 122 -9.86 1.48 -16.06
C GLN A 122 -10.78 0.26 -15.94
N GLN A 123 -11.79 0.35 -15.07
CA GLN A 123 -12.81 -0.70 -14.93
C GLN A 123 -13.56 -0.96 -16.25
N SER A 124 -13.76 0.06 -17.06
CA SER A 124 -14.41 -0.04 -18.37
C SER A 124 -13.75 -1.03 -19.34
N ASN A 125 -12.46 -1.36 -19.15
CA ASN A 125 -11.80 -2.42 -19.92
C ASN A 125 -12.32 -3.83 -19.59
N PHE A 126 -13.01 -4.00 -18.47
CA PHE A 126 -13.44 -5.29 -17.93
C PHE A 126 -14.97 -5.41 -17.73
N GLY A 127 -15.71 -4.31 -17.97
CA GLY A 127 -17.14 -4.25 -17.69
C GLY A 127 -17.46 -4.32 -16.19
N ASP A 128 -18.52 -5.00 -15.83
CA ASP A 128 -19.02 -5.09 -14.45
C ASP A 128 -18.43 -6.27 -13.64
N ARG A 129 -17.45 -6.97 -14.17
CA ARG A 129 -16.78 -8.06 -13.46
C ARG A 129 -15.58 -7.58 -12.65
N ALA A 130 -15.29 -8.27 -11.55
CA ALA A 130 -14.04 -8.10 -10.85
C ALA A 130 -12.85 -8.59 -11.70
N ILE A 131 -11.75 -7.86 -11.67
CA ILE A 131 -10.49 -8.30 -12.28
C ILE A 131 -9.81 -9.32 -11.37
N ASN A 132 -9.10 -10.25 -11.96
CA ASN A 132 -8.16 -11.14 -11.26
C ASN A 132 -6.70 -10.87 -11.69
N GLU A 133 -5.76 -11.58 -11.09
CA GLU A 133 -4.33 -11.34 -11.30
C GLU A 133 -3.85 -11.76 -12.69
N ASP A 134 -4.57 -12.65 -13.37
CA ASP A 134 -4.22 -13.18 -14.70
C ASP A 134 -4.80 -12.31 -15.85
N ASP A 135 -5.62 -11.33 -15.51
CA ASP A 135 -6.20 -10.42 -16.50
C ASP A 135 -5.15 -9.53 -17.17
N PRO A 136 -5.39 -9.12 -18.43
CA PRO A 136 -4.52 -8.20 -19.14
C PRO A 136 -4.33 -6.88 -18.40
N MET A 137 -3.11 -6.34 -18.43
CA MET A 137 -2.76 -5.06 -17.81
C MET A 137 -2.98 -3.92 -18.80
N HIS A 138 -3.98 -3.07 -18.57
CA HIS A 138 -4.34 -1.93 -19.42
C HIS A 138 -3.90 -0.57 -18.86
N GLY A 139 -3.20 -0.53 -17.73
CA GLY A 139 -2.70 0.71 -17.15
C GLY A 139 -1.73 1.44 -18.10
N THR A 140 -1.98 2.73 -18.37
CA THR A 140 -1.21 3.56 -19.32
C THR A 140 -0.46 4.71 -18.66
N SER A 141 -0.73 5.01 -17.39
CA SER A 141 0.04 6.04 -16.69
C SER A 141 1.48 5.60 -16.47
N GLN A 142 2.41 6.56 -16.35
CA GLN A 142 3.81 6.28 -16.05
C GLN A 142 3.94 5.41 -14.77
N TYR A 143 3.16 5.72 -13.74
CA TYR A 143 3.09 4.93 -12.51
C TYR A 143 2.69 3.47 -12.78
N ALA A 144 1.63 3.25 -13.55
CA ALA A 144 1.17 1.90 -13.91
C ALA A 144 2.25 1.14 -14.72
N MET A 145 2.92 1.83 -15.65
CA MET A 145 4.00 1.22 -16.45
C MET A 145 5.20 0.84 -15.59
N HIS A 146 5.57 1.65 -14.60
CA HIS A 146 6.63 1.29 -13.65
C HIS A 146 6.25 0.03 -12.86
N LYS A 147 5.01 -0.06 -12.36
CA LYS A 147 4.53 -1.25 -11.63
C LYS A 147 4.47 -2.50 -12.51
N ARG A 148 4.01 -2.38 -13.76
CA ARG A 148 4.04 -3.48 -14.74
C ARG A 148 5.47 -3.98 -14.99
N PHE A 149 6.43 -3.06 -15.16
CA PHE A 149 7.83 -3.43 -15.33
C PHE A 149 8.38 -4.15 -14.10
N ASN A 150 8.08 -3.67 -12.89
CA ASN A 150 8.52 -4.31 -11.64
C ASN A 150 7.95 -5.74 -11.50
N GLU A 151 6.69 -5.96 -11.89
CA GLU A 151 6.09 -7.31 -11.91
C GLU A 151 6.77 -8.23 -12.92
N PHE A 152 7.02 -7.73 -14.13
CA PHE A 152 7.78 -8.47 -15.15
C PHE A 152 9.17 -8.84 -14.64
N GLN A 153 9.89 -7.90 -14.06
CA GLN A 153 11.24 -8.09 -13.53
C GLN A 153 11.25 -9.11 -12.38
N ALA A 154 10.33 -9.01 -11.42
CA ALA A 154 10.18 -9.97 -10.34
C ALA A 154 10.00 -11.41 -10.87
N GLN A 155 9.17 -11.58 -11.92
CA GLN A 155 8.99 -12.87 -12.57
C GLN A 155 10.28 -13.37 -13.24
N GLN A 156 11.08 -12.49 -13.86
CA GLN A 156 12.38 -12.88 -14.45
C GLN A 156 13.35 -13.36 -13.36
N PHE A 157 13.45 -12.65 -12.21
CA PHE A 157 14.28 -13.11 -11.11
C PHE A 157 13.81 -14.45 -10.53
N ASN A 158 12.51 -14.67 -10.43
CA ASN A 158 11.94 -15.96 -10.00
C ASN A 158 12.27 -17.09 -10.98
N GLN A 159 12.12 -16.84 -12.27
CA GLN A 159 12.32 -17.88 -13.31
C GLN A 159 13.80 -18.20 -13.55
N VAL A 160 14.65 -17.18 -13.59
CA VAL A 160 16.06 -17.33 -13.96
C VAL A 160 16.92 -17.75 -12.76
N TYR A 161 16.63 -17.20 -11.58
CA TYR A 161 17.47 -17.40 -10.39
C TYR A 161 16.78 -18.22 -9.29
N GLY A 162 15.55 -18.67 -9.49
CA GLY A 162 14.81 -19.48 -8.52
C GLY A 162 14.43 -18.72 -7.23
N MET A 163 14.38 -17.39 -7.29
CA MET A 163 13.99 -16.57 -6.14
C MET A 163 12.50 -16.71 -5.83
N SER A 164 12.10 -16.29 -4.64
CA SER A 164 10.71 -16.21 -4.19
C SER A 164 10.30 -14.76 -4.01
N ILE A 165 10.15 -14.04 -5.12
CA ILE A 165 9.73 -12.63 -5.15
C ILE A 165 8.23 -12.56 -5.40
N THR A 166 7.48 -11.94 -4.49
CA THR A 166 6.01 -11.87 -4.53
C THR A 166 5.54 -10.43 -4.40
N GLY A 167 4.67 -10.01 -5.31
CA GLY A 167 4.04 -8.69 -5.27
C GLY A 167 2.63 -8.72 -4.69
N ILE A 168 2.23 -7.63 -4.08
CA ILE A 168 0.82 -7.32 -3.79
C ILE A 168 0.45 -6.09 -4.61
N ARG A 169 -0.73 -6.08 -5.21
CA ARG A 169 -1.36 -4.93 -5.88
C ARG A 169 -2.35 -4.25 -4.93
N PRO A 170 -1.93 -3.30 -4.09
CA PRO A 170 -2.86 -2.54 -3.27
C PRO A 170 -3.85 -1.77 -4.12
N ALA A 171 -5.09 -1.71 -3.66
CA ALA A 171 -6.13 -0.84 -4.22
C ALA A 171 -5.98 0.60 -3.66
N ASN A 172 -7.08 1.32 -3.41
CA ASN A 172 -7.04 2.66 -2.83
C ASN A 172 -6.75 2.58 -1.32
N VAL A 173 -5.47 2.43 -0.94
CA VAL A 173 -5.11 2.35 0.48
C VAL A 173 -5.58 3.61 1.21
N THR A 174 -6.29 3.42 2.31
CA THR A 174 -7.00 4.45 3.07
C THR A 174 -6.56 4.44 4.52
N GLY A 175 -6.31 5.61 5.09
CA GLY A 175 -5.90 5.76 6.49
C GLY A 175 -5.68 7.24 6.83
N PRO A 176 -5.61 7.60 8.13
CA PRO A 176 -5.70 9.00 8.59
C PRO A 176 -4.53 9.88 8.10
N ASP A 177 -3.37 9.30 7.89
CA ASP A 177 -2.11 10.01 7.58
C ASP A 177 -1.63 9.80 6.15
N LYS A 178 -2.52 9.44 5.23
CA LYS A 178 -2.20 9.36 3.81
C LYS A 178 -2.09 10.75 3.18
N VAL A 179 -0.92 11.04 2.61
CA VAL A 179 -0.60 12.35 2.02
C VAL A 179 -0.29 12.31 0.52
N ARG A 180 -0.21 11.12 -0.10
CA ARG A 180 0.17 10.97 -1.52
C ARG A 180 -0.77 10.05 -2.29
N GLY A 181 -0.82 10.23 -3.61
CA GLY A 181 -1.71 9.50 -4.53
C GLY A 181 -3.14 10.01 -4.49
N SER A 182 -4.13 9.16 -4.81
CA SER A 182 -5.55 9.51 -4.65
C SER A 182 -5.87 9.73 -3.18
N THR A 183 -6.31 10.93 -2.81
CA THR A 183 -6.61 11.32 -1.42
C THR A 183 -8.07 11.70 -1.20
N ASP A 184 -8.87 11.84 -2.24
CA ASP A 184 -10.29 12.24 -2.15
C ASP A 184 -11.11 11.34 -1.21
N HIS A 185 -11.00 10.02 -1.36
CA HIS A 185 -11.67 9.05 -0.47
C HIS A 185 -11.15 9.11 0.97
N VAL A 186 -9.90 9.52 1.18
CA VAL A 186 -9.34 9.75 2.52
C VAL A 186 -9.89 11.06 3.09
N GLN A 187 -9.83 12.14 2.32
CA GLN A 187 -10.31 13.46 2.73
C GLN A 187 -11.81 13.46 3.02
N CYS A 188 -12.59 12.62 2.32
CA CYS A 188 -14.01 12.42 2.59
C CYS A 188 -14.28 11.94 4.04
N VAL A 189 -13.31 11.30 4.67
CA VAL A 189 -13.39 10.81 6.05
C VAL A 189 -12.65 11.73 7.00
N THR A 190 -11.40 12.09 6.67
CA THR A 190 -10.49 12.76 7.62
C THR A 190 -10.84 14.22 7.86
N LEU A 191 -11.24 14.97 6.81
CA LEU A 191 -11.60 16.39 6.99
C LEU A 191 -12.86 16.56 7.86
N PRO A 192 -13.97 15.84 7.61
CA PRO A 192 -15.12 15.89 8.51
C PRO A 192 -14.80 15.40 9.93
N ALA A 193 -13.94 14.39 10.08
CA ALA A 193 -13.50 13.92 11.39
C ALA A 193 -12.78 15.01 12.20
N ALA A 194 -12.01 15.87 11.51
CA ALA A 194 -11.37 17.05 12.09
C ALA A 194 -12.30 18.29 12.20
N GLY A 195 -13.60 18.15 11.91
CA GLY A 195 -14.58 19.25 11.95
C GLY A 195 -14.48 20.21 10.76
N GLN A 196 -13.83 19.80 9.67
CA GLN A 196 -13.65 20.65 8.49
C GLN A 196 -14.62 20.28 7.37
N PRO A 197 -15.17 21.26 6.62
CA PRO A 197 -15.98 20.98 5.45
C PRO A 197 -15.13 20.46 4.28
N VAL A 198 -15.75 19.68 3.41
CA VAL A 198 -15.10 19.19 2.19
C VAL A 198 -16.08 19.17 1.02
N SER A 199 -15.56 19.42 -0.19
CA SER A 199 -16.34 19.39 -1.43
C SER A 199 -15.63 18.56 -2.49
N PHE A 200 -16.41 17.80 -3.26
CA PHE A 200 -15.92 16.96 -4.35
C PHE A 200 -16.73 17.21 -5.63
N PRO A 201 -16.11 17.05 -6.81
CA PRO A 201 -16.81 17.29 -8.07
C PRO A 201 -18.01 16.36 -8.30
N LYS A 202 -17.89 15.06 -7.93
CA LYS A 202 -18.91 14.05 -8.29
C LYS A 202 -19.12 13.03 -7.19
N ALA A 203 -20.38 12.80 -6.83
CA ALA A 203 -20.77 11.75 -5.88
C ALA A 203 -20.64 10.34 -6.47
N GLY A 204 -20.86 10.19 -7.78
CA GLY A 204 -20.81 8.90 -8.49
C GLY A 204 -19.40 8.34 -8.75
N LEU A 205 -18.33 9.07 -8.42
CA LEU A 205 -16.96 8.62 -8.62
C LEU A 205 -16.67 7.37 -7.78
N MET A 206 -16.27 6.29 -8.46
CA MET A 206 -16.02 5.00 -7.81
C MET A 206 -14.60 4.90 -7.24
N ARG A 207 -14.49 4.27 -6.09
CA ARG A 207 -13.24 3.94 -5.40
C ARG A 207 -13.25 2.48 -4.92
N LEU A 208 -12.06 1.95 -4.65
CA LEU A 208 -11.86 0.64 -4.04
C LEU A 208 -11.01 0.80 -2.77
N PRO A 209 -11.53 1.45 -1.71
CA PRO A 209 -10.76 1.64 -0.49
C PRO A 209 -10.44 0.31 0.19
N VAL A 210 -9.21 0.22 0.70
CA VAL A 210 -8.73 -0.82 1.59
C VAL A 210 -7.95 -0.16 2.73
N HIS A 211 -8.21 -0.57 3.97
CA HIS A 211 -7.57 0.09 5.11
C HIS A 211 -6.08 -0.21 5.16
N VAL A 212 -5.28 0.76 5.58
CA VAL A 212 -3.82 0.63 5.64
C VAL A 212 -3.38 -0.48 6.60
N ASP A 213 -4.12 -0.74 7.68
CA ASP A 213 -3.84 -1.84 8.59
C ASP A 213 -4.05 -3.20 7.93
N ASP A 214 -5.08 -3.33 7.08
CA ASP A 214 -5.38 -4.56 6.35
C ASP A 214 -4.29 -4.84 5.31
N ILE A 215 -3.84 -3.80 4.63
CA ILE A 215 -2.71 -3.92 3.69
C ILE A 215 -1.40 -4.24 4.39
N ALA A 216 -1.12 -3.61 5.53
CA ALA A 216 0.07 -3.92 6.32
C ALA A 216 0.06 -5.38 6.79
N GLU A 217 -1.09 -5.87 7.26
CA GLU A 217 -1.27 -7.27 7.64
C GLU A 217 -1.04 -8.21 6.46
N ALA A 218 -1.59 -7.89 5.29
CA ALA A 218 -1.38 -8.67 4.08
C ALA A 218 0.12 -8.75 3.70
N PHE A 219 0.83 -7.61 3.71
CA PHE A 219 2.28 -7.61 3.45
C PHE A 219 3.04 -8.45 4.46
N VAL A 220 2.70 -8.37 5.74
CA VAL A 220 3.35 -9.15 6.79
C VAL A 220 3.15 -10.64 6.55
N ARG A 221 1.90 -11.12 6.36
CA ARG A 221 1.63 -12.54 6.15
C ARG A 221 2.30 -13.07 4.89
N VAL A 222 2.20 -12.34 3.78
CA VAL A 222 2.88 -12.72 2.53
C VAL A 222 4.40 -12.75 2.71
N THR A 223 4.99 -11.82 3.45
CA THR A 223 6.44 -11.80 3.69
C THR A 223 6.91 -12.97 4.55
N MET A 224 6.12 -13.38 5.54
CA MET A 224 6.52 -14.39 6.52
C MET A 224 6.54 -15.83 6.02
N VAL A 225 5.89 -16.14 4.90
CA VAL A 225 5.99 -17.47 4.29
C VAL A 225 7.30 -17.62 3.52
N GLU A 226 7.82 -18.83 3.45
CA GLU A 226 9.04 -19.13 2.69
C GLU A 226 8.81 -18.93 1.18
N LYS A 227 7.64 -19.35 0.69
CA LYS A 227 7.24 -19.24 -0.71
C LYS A 227 5.73 -19.06 -0.81
N SER A 228 5.29 -18.16 -1.68
CA SER A 228 3.88 -17.97 -2.02
C SER A 228 3.50 -18.84 -3.22
N SER A 229 2.23 -19.24 -3.30
CA SER A 229 1.70 -20.06 -4.41
C SER A 229 1.66 -19.25 -5.72
N TYR A 230 1.49 -17.93 -5.64
CA TYR A 230 1.42 -17.04 -6.80
C TYR A 230 2.46 -15.93 -6.72
N PRO A 231 2.94 -15.44 -7.87
CA PRO A 231 3.91 -14.33 -7.91
C PRO A 231 3.30 -12.97 -7.61
N ILE A 232 1.97 -12.85 -7.69
CA ILE A 232 1.24 -11.58 -7.51
C ILE A 232 -0.14 -11.82 -6.91
N TYR A 233 -0.62 -10.87 -6.08
CA TYR A 233 -1.93 -10.89 -5.44
C TYR A 233 -2.60 -9.53 -5.54
N ASN A 234 -3.89 -9.50 -5.87
CA ASN A 234 -4.72 -8.32 -5.70
C ASN A 234 -5.14 -8.17 -4.23
N SER A 235 -5.06 -6.96 -3.68
CA SER A 235 -5.53 -6.73 -2.30
C SER A 235 -7.05 -6.79 -2.18
N GLY A 236 -7.77 -6.52 -3.28
CA GLY A 236 -9.19 -6.20 -3.18
C GLY A 236 -9.44 -4.90 -2.41
N GLY A 237 -10.63 -4.76 -1.89
CA GLY A 237 -11.11 -3.59 -1.15
C GLY A 237 -12.63 -3.55 -1.18
N TYR A 238 -13.21 -2.41 -0.82
CA TYR A 238 -14.66 -2.20 -0.80
C TYR A 238 -15.09 -1.31 -1.96
N PRO A 239 -15.75 -1.84 -3.02
CA PRO A 239 -16.24 -1.02 -4.12
C PRO A 239 -17.29 -0.03 -3.62
N ILE A 240 -17.00 1.28 -3.68
CA ILE A 240 -17.89 2.30 -3.15
C ILE A 240 -17.82 3.59 -3.98
N SER A 241 -18.96 4.26 -4.15
CA SER A 241 -18.97 5.62 -4.67
C SER A 241 -18.61 6.63 -3.60
N MET A 242 -18.10 7.80 -3.99
CA MET A 242 -17.81 8.89 -3.05
C MET A 242 -19.06 9.33 -2.29
N GLY A 243 -20.24 9.33 -2.94
CA GLY A 243 -21.51 9.63 -2.29
C GLY A 243 -21.87 8.63 -1.20
N ASN A 244 -21.76 7.33 -1.48
CA ASN A 244 -22.04 6.29 -0.47
C ASN A 244 -21.00 6.33 0.67
N LEU A 245 -19.74 6.65 0.37
CA LEU A 245 -18.73 6.84 1.41
C LEU A 245 -19.10 8.02 2.33
N ALA A 246 -19.55 9.13 1.77
CA ALA A 246 -20.02 10.29 2.54
C ALA A 246 -21.21 9.92 3.44
N GLU A 247 -22.15 9.10 2.95
CA GLU A 247 -23.28 8.64 3.76
C GLU A 247 -22.83 7.75 4.95
N ILE A 248 -21.81 6.93 4.76
CA ILE A 248 -21.22 6.17 5.88
C ILE A 248 -20.60 7.12 6.91
N VAL A 249 -19.84 8.13 6.46
CA VAL A 249 -19.25 9.13 7.38
C VAL A 249 -20.33 9.87 8.16
N LYS A 250 -21.42 10.28 7.52
CA LYS A 250 -22.55 10.98 8.17
C LYS A 250 -23.29 10.13 9.20
N LYS A 251 -23.24 8.80 9.11
CA LYS A 251 -23.79 7.93 10.19
C LYS A 251 -23.09 8.18 11.53
N PHE A 252 -21.78 8.42 11.50
CA PHE A 252 -20.96 8.68 12.70
C PHE A 252 -20.82 10.17 13.02
N LEU A 253 -20.93 11.03 12.01
CA LEU A 253 -20.78 12.49 12.09
C LEU A 253 -21.97 13.16 11.38
N PRO A 254 -23.17 13.21 12.03
CA PRO A 254 -24.39 13.69 11.37
C PRO A 254 -24.30 15.13 10.85
N ASP A 255 -23.49 15.99 11.49
CA ASP A 255 -23.33 17.39 11.13
C ASP A 255 -22.20 17.61 10.10
N ALA A 256 -21.59 16.54 9.57
CA ALA A 256 -20.49 16.62 8.61
C ALA A 256 -20.91 17.33 7.31
N GLN A 257 -20.18 18.38 6.95
CA GLN A 257 -20.40 19.15 5.72
C GLN A 257 -19.59 18.53 4.57
N ILE A 258 -20.18 17.54 3.89
CA ILE A 258 -19.62 16.88 2.71
C ILE A 258 -20.52 17.19 1.52
N ASN A 259 -19.98 17.95 0.57
CA ASN A 259 -20.71 18.48 -0.58
C ASN A 259 -20.21 17.86 -1.90
N PHE A 260 -21.09 17.81 -2.88
CA PHE A 260 -20.79 17.37 -4.24
C PHE A 260 -21.36 18.39 -5.23
N ASP A 261 -20.55 18.80 -6.23
CA ASP A 261 -20.98 19.73 -7.28
C ASP A 261 -22.03 19.08 -8.18
N SER A 262 -21.96 17.76 -8.37
CA SER A 262 -22.96 16.98 -9.10
C SER A 262 -23.13 15.59 -8.49
N GLN A 263 -24.35 15.03 -8.62
CA GLN A 263 -24.59 13.65 -8.25
C GLN A 263 -23.87 12.70 -9.22
N GLY A 264 -23.94 12.97 -10.52
CA GLY A 264 -23.33 12.15 -11.56
C GLY A 264 -23.81 10.70 -11.57
N GLY A 265 -23.57 9.98 -12.65
CA GLY A 265 -23.65 8.51 -12.67
C GLY A 265 -22.35 7.88 -12.17
N LYS A 266 -22.34 6.54 -12.13
CA LYS A 266 -21.12 5.76 -11.84
C LYS A 266 -20.00 6.15 -12.81
N GLU A 267 -18.86 6.56 -12.28
CA GLU A 267 -17.72 7.01 -13.07
C GLU A 267 -16.43 6.30 -12.63
N ASP A 268 -15.67 5.84 -13.61
CA ASP A 268 -14.40 5.18 -13.38
C ASP A 268 -13.30 6.20 -13.07
N SER A 269 -12.52 5.91 -12.04
CA SER A 269 -11.26 6.61 -11.77
C SER A 269 -10.09 5.63 -11.65
N GLY A 270 -10.18 4.54 -12.36
CA GLY A 270 -9.33 3.39 -12.32
C GLY A 270 -10.14 2.12 -12.18
N ASN A 271 -9.53 1.04 -11.74
CA ASN A 271 -10.23 -0.18 -11.43
C ASN A 271 -10.81 -0.11 -10.01
N TYR A 272 -12.09 -0.46 -9.85
CA TYR A 272 -12.80 -0.46 -8.57
C TYR A 272 -13.50 -1.79 -8.23
N LEU A 273 -13.29 -2.84 -9.05
CA LEU A 273 -13.73 -4.21 -8.77
C LEU A 273 -12.53 -5.14 -8.93
N ALA A 274 -12.00 -5.68 -7.85
CA ALA A 274 -10.89 -6.60 -7.87
C ALA A 274 -11.19 -7.84 -7.04
N ASP A 275 -10.98 -9.00 -7.64
CA ASP A 275 -10.98 -10.28 -6.96
C ASP A 275 -9.69 -10.41 -6.13
N ASN A 276 -9.83 -10.76 -4.87
CA ASN A 276 -8.73 -10.98 -3.93
C ASN A 276 -8.77 -12.39 -3.33
N SER A 277 -9.50 -13.30 -3.94
CA SER A 277 -9.70 -14.66 -3.42
C SER A 277 -8.39 -15.42 -3.21
N ARG A 278 -7.38 -15.19 -4.08
CA ARG A 278 -6.03 -15.76 -3.92
C ARG A 278 -5.38 -15.31 -2.63
N LEU A 279 -5.38 -13.99 -2.37
CA LEU A 279 -4.77 -13.41 -1.16
C LEU A 279 -5.51 -13.88 0.10
N MET A 280 -6.84 -13.75 0.09
CA MET A 280 -7.67 -14.11 1.24
C MET A 280 -7.55 -15.60 1.58
N GLY A 281 -7.63 -16.47 0.56
CA GLY A 281 -7.61 -17.93 0.76
C GLY A 281 -6.25 -18.46 1.19
N GLU A 282 -5.15 -18.00 0.57
CA GLU A 282 -3.82 -18.52 0.89
C GLU A 282 -3.31 -18.04 2.25
N PHE A 283 -3.63 -16.81 2.64
CA PHE A 283 -3.11 -16.22 3.87
C PHE A 283 -4.15 -16.11 4.99
N GLU A 284 -5.33 -16.71 4.82
CA GLU A 284 -6.43 -16.69 5.80
C GLU A 284 -6.75 -15.27 6.30
N LEU A 285 -6.79 -14.32 5.34
CA LEU A 285 -7.06 -12.92 5.63
C LEU A 285 -8.57 -12.65 5.56
N GLU A 286 -9.03 -11.78 6.43
CA GLU A 286 -10.38 -11.24 6.43
C GLU A 286 -10.31 -9.74 6.75
N TYR A 287 -10.97 -8.93 5.91
CA TYR A 287 -11.06 -7.49 6.16
C TYR A 287 -12.31 -7.18 6.96
N PRO A 288 -12.20 -6.40 8.07
CA PRO A 288 -13.35 -5.91 8.80
C PRO A 288 -14.29 -5.10 7.90
N PRO A 289 -15.60 -5.01 8.20
CA PRO A 289 -16.53 -4.18 7.45
C PRO A 289 -16.04 -2.75 7.27
N ILE A 290 -16.36 -2.14 6.12
CA ILE A 290 -15.90 -0.79 5.78
C ILE A 290 -16.33 0.24 6.82
N GLU A 291 -17.53 0.13 7.39
CA GLU A 291 -18.03 1.03 8.43
C GLU A 291 -17.12 1.02 9.66
N GLN A 292 -16.64 -0.16 10.06
CA GLN A 292 -15.72 -0.29 11.19
C GLN A 292 -14.39 0.42 10.89
N ARG A 293 -13.88 0.29 9.65
CA ARG A 293 -12.65 0.96 9.25
C ARG A 293 -12.82 2.48 9.13
N ILE A 294 -13.97 2.94 8.65
CA ILE A 294 -14.29 4.37 8.60
C ILE A 294 -14.38 4.94 10.03
N LEU A 295 -15.07 4.25 10.94
CA LEU A 295 -15.14 4.65 12.34
C LEU A 295 -13.75 4.71 12.99
N GLN A 296 -12.89 3.74 12.70
CA GLN A 296 -11.49 3.74 13.17
C GLN A 296 -10.76 4.99 12.69
N ILE A 297 -10.79 5.30 11.39
CA ILE A 297 -10.14 6.50 10.82
C ILE A 297 -10.69 7.77 11.46
N ILE A 298 -12.01 7.87 11.61
CA ILE A 298 -12.64 9.02 12.27
C ILE A 298 -12.08 9.20 13.68
N ASN A 299 -12.03 8.12 14.46
CA ASN A 299 -11.58 8.20 15.85
C ASN A 299 -10.06 8.42 15.97
N ASP A 300 -9.26 7.93 15.04
CA ASP A 300 -7.82 8.22 15.01
C ASP A 300 -7.58 9.72 14.76
N VAL A 301 -8.24 10.30 13.74
CA VAL A 301 -8.15 11.75 13.48
C VAL A 301 -8.66 12.57 14.67
N ARG A 302 -9.80 12.20 15.24
CA ARG A 302 -10.37 12.94 16.38
C ARG A 302 -9.49 12.88 17.63
N ARG A 303 -8.79 11.76 17.84
CA ARG A 303 -7.81 11.62 18.93
C ARG A 303 -6.63 12.54 18.73
N ASP A 304 -6.09 12.61 17.50
CA ASP A 304 -4.96 13.46 17.15
C ASP A 304 -5.32 14.95 17.27
N GLU A 305 -6.57 15.31 16.95
CA GLU A 305 -7.10 16.68 17.07
C GLU A 305 -7.65 17.01 18.47
N GLY A 306 -7.60 16.08 19.42
CA GLY A 306 -8.14 16.27 20.78
C GLY A 306 -9.67 16.40 20.84
N LEU A 307 -10.39 15.85 19.85
CA LEU A 307 -11.85 15.87 19.74
C LEU A 307 -12.48 14.64 20.44
N PRO A 308 -13.74 14.74 20.92
CA PRO A 308 -14.45 13.57 21.48
C PRO A 308 -14.58 12.46 20.46
N LEU A 309 -14.35 11.21 20.87
CA LEU A 309 -14.56 10.03 20.04
C LEU A 309 -16.06 9.80 19.76
N VAL A 310 -16.35 9.11 18.64
CA VAL A 310 -17.72 8.73 18.25
C VAL A 310 -17.87 7.21 18.19
N SER A 311 -19.12 6.72 18.21
CA SER A 311 -19.46 5.28 18.26
C SER A 311 -20.52 4.92 17.22
#